data_354746a2e5b4586c6b09392e45244024
#
_entry.id   354746a2e5b4586c6b09392e45244024
#
_cell.length_a   1.000
_cell.length_b   1.000
_cell.length_c   1.000
_cell.angle_alpha   90.00
_cell.angle_beta   90.00
_cell.angle_gamma   90.00
#
_symmetry.space_group_name_H-M   'P 1'
#
loop_
_entity.id
_entity.type
_entity.pdbx_description
1 polymer ?
#
loop_
_entity_poly.entity_id
_entity_poly.type
_entity_poly.pdbx_seq_one_letter_code
_entity_poly.pdbx_strand_id
1 'polypeptide(L)'
;MEFIKIQNITKSFSNHVALDDVSFTINKGAVTGLLGPNGAGKTTLIRILNQITLPDNGQILFNGNPLHRKDIENIGYLPEERGLYKKMKVGEQAIYLARLKGLSEKVAVERLHYWFQKFDIQSWWNRRVEELSKGMQQKVQFIVTIIHEPDFLIFDEPFSGFDPINSNLLKQEILELKKKGATIIISTHNMASVEEICDDIVLIDHAKKILEGKLFDIKQKFKKHLFYIELADFNQDIEEKMPPEFIITKKNKLPKGIGLTLRIPVEMKANELLHYFINQSEIITFNEILPSMNEIFIETVQ
;
A
#
# COMPACT_ATOMS: atom_id res chain seq x y z
N MET A 1 -18.19 -4.60 0.37
CA MET A 1 -19.08 -4.19 -0.75
C MET A 1 -18.19 -3.76 -1.91
N GLU A 2 -18.40 -4.31 -3.11
CA GLU A 2 -17.61 -3.99 -4.31
C GLU A 2 -17.81 -2.51 -4.68
N PHE A 3 -16.71 -1.79 -4.91
CA PHE A 3 -16.75 -0.38 -5.31
C PHE A 3 -16.25 -0.19 -6.74
N ILE A 4 -15.08 -0.77 -7.07
CA ILE A 4 -14.58 -0.85 -8.44
C ILE A 4 -14.47 -2.32 -8.80
N LYS A 5 -14.98 -2.70 -9.97
CA LYS A 5 -14.81 -4.03 -10.52
C LYS A 5 -14.12 -3.96 -11.88
N ILE A 6 -12.92 -4.50 -11.93
CA ILE A 6 -12.11 -4.63 -13.13
C ILE A 6 -12.42 -6.01 -13.71
N GLN A 7 -12.82 -6.08 -15.00
CA GLN A 7 -13.27 -7.31 -15.65
C GLN A 7 -12.56 -7.50 -16.99
N ASN A 8 -11.72 -8.52 -17.08
CA ASN A 8 -11.06 -9.02 -18.29
C ASN A 8 -10.32 -7.93 -19.08
N ILE A 9 -9.66 -7.02 -18.35
CA ILE A 9 -8.94 -5.91 -18.96
C ILE A 9 -7.71 -6.41 -19.70
N THR A 10 -7.70 -6.16 -21.00
CA THR A 10 -6.56 -6.42 -21.89
C THR A 10 -6.11 -5.12 -22.53
N LYS A 11 -4.80 -4.90 -22.60
CA LYS A 11 -4.20 -3.74 -23.26
C LYS A 11 -2.87 -4.07 -23.88
N SER A 12 -2.72 -3.75 -25.17
CA SER A 12 -1.47 -3.90 -25.92
C SER A 12 -1.05 -2.56 -26.52
N PHE A 13 0.26 -2.37 -26.63
CA PHE A 13 0.89 -1.24 -27.32
C PHE A 13 1.88 -1.80 -28.34
N SER A 14 1.60 -1.60 -29.63
CA SER A 14 2.42 -2.17 -30.72
C SER A 14 2.67 -3.67 -30.51
N ASN A 15 3.90 -4.05 -30.14
CA ASN A 15 4.28 -5.46 -29.94
C ASN A 15 4.38 -5.89 -28.47
N HIS A 16 3.89 -5.06 -27.54
CA HIS A 16 3.98 -5.34 -26.10
C HIS A 16 2.58 -5.44 -25.48
N VAL A 17 2.29 -6.58 -24.84
CA VAL A 17 1.09 -6.76 -24.05
C VAL A 17 1.35 -6.17 -22.65
N ALA A 18 0.66 -5.10 -22.32
CA ALA A 18 0.80 -4.41 -21.04
C ALA A 18 -0.16 -4.95 -19.96
N LEU A 19 -1.33 -5.47 -20.36
CA LEU A 19 -2.31 -6.15 -19.50
C LEU A 19 -2.92 -7.30 -20.30
N ASP A 20 -3.03 -8.48 -19.71
CA ASP A 20 -3.56 -9.70 -20.29
C ASP A 20 -4.61 -10.31 -19.35
N ASP A 21 -5.89 -10.09 -19.67
CA ASP A 21 -7.06 -10.62 -18.97
C ASP A 21 -7.08 -10.32 -17.45
N VAL A 22 -6.78 -9.09 -17.06
CA VAL A 22 -6.70 -8.69 -15.65
C VAL A 22 -8.09 -8.44 -15.10
N SER A 23 -8.45 -9.18 -14.04
CA SER A 23 -9.75 -9.07 -13.34
C SER A 23 -9.55 -9.08 -11.82
N PHE A 24 -10.09 -8.10 -11.11
CA PHE A 24 -10.14 -8.05 -9.64
C PHE A 24 -11.12 -6.99 -9.15
N THR A 25 -11.31 -6.94 -7.83
CA THR A 25 -12.28 -6.03 -7.20
C THR A 25 -11.61 -5.17 -6.13
N ILE A 26 -11.95 -3.87 -6.09
CA ILE A 26 -11.59 -2.96 -5.01
C ILE A 26 -12.80 -2.74 -4.12
N ASN A 27 -12.66 -3.02 -2.83
CA ASN A 27 -13.72 -2.89 -1.85
C ASN A 27 -13.90 -1.45 -1.38
N LYS A 28 -15.16 -1.04 -1.14
CA LYS A 28 -15.49 0.30 -0.64
C LYS A 28 -14.82 0.55 0.72
N GLY A 29 -14.19 1.71 0.86
CA GLY A 29 -13.55 2.14 2.10
C GLY A 29 -12.29 1.35 2.46
N ALA A 30 -11.74 0.55 1.54
CA ALA A 30 -10.48 -0.16 1.72
C ALA A 30 -9.31 0.55 1.05
N VAL A 31 -8.11 0.29 1.54
CA VAL A 31 -6.85 0.61 0.87
C VAL A 31 -6.35 -0.66 0.18
N THR A 32 -6.30 -0.63 -1.14
CA THR A 32 -5.80 -1.74 -1.96
C THR A 32 -4.41 -1.44 -2.50
N GLY A 33 -3.43 -2.28 -2.19
CA GLY A 33 -2.08 -2.21 -2.76
C GLY A 33 -2.03 -2.86 -4.14
N LEU A 34 -1.66 -2.10 -5.17
CA LEU A 34 -1.38 -2.60 -6.52
C LEU A 34 0.13 -2.83 -6.66
N LEU A 35 0.54 -4.08 -6.58
CA LEU A 35 1.93 -4.50 -6.48
C LEU A 35 2.44 -5.10 -7.78
N GLY A 36 3.74 -5.13 -7.94
CA GLY A 36 4.40 -5.77 -9.07
C GLY A 36 5.71 -5.07 -9.46
N PRO A 37 6.57 -5.72 -10.24
CA PRO A 37 7.80 -5.12 -10.72
C PRO A 37 7.54 -3.95 -11.69
N ASN A 38 8.60 -3.20 -12.00
CA ASN A 38 8.53 -2.16 -13.04
C ASN A 38 8.20 -2.81 -14.38
N GLY A 39 7.27 -2.20 -15.13
CA GLY A 39 6.81 -2.75 -16.41
C GLY A 39 5.73 -3.85 -16.30
N ALA A 40 5.31 -4.26 -15.12
CA ALA A 40 4.27 -5.30 -14.94
C ALA A 40 2.87 -4.93 -15.46
N GLY A 41 2.60 -3.64 -15.75
CA GLY A 41 1.31 -3.16 -16.24
C GLY A 41 0.56 -2.23 -15.26
N LYS A 42 1.08 -2.00 -14.04
CA LYS A 42 0.42 -1.18 -12.99
C LYS A 42 0.01 0.22 -13.49
N THR A 43 0.94 0.98 -14.03
CA THR A 43 0.67 2.33 -14.55
C THR A 43 -0.30 2.32 -15.73
N THR A 44 -0.27 1.27 -16.58
CA THR A 44 -1.24 1.10 -17.65
C THR A 44 -2.65 0.92 -17.10
N LEU A 45 -2.81 0.06 -16.08
CA LEU A 45 -4.11 -0.13 -15.42
C LEU A 45 -4.59 1.16 -14.74
N ILE A 46 -3.71 1.89 -14.04
CA ILE A 46 -4.02 3.19 -13.43
C ILE A 46 -4.50 4.19 -14.48
N ARG A 47 -3.85 4.24 -15.65
CA ARG A 47 -4.28 5.12 -16.76
C ARG A 47 -5.66 4.73 -17.32
N ILE A 48 -5.99 3.44 -17.33
CA ILE A 48 -7.31 2.95 -17.73
C ILE A 48 -8.37 3.34 -16.69
N LEU A 49 -8.08 3.18 -15.38
CA LEU A 49 -8.95 3.63 -14.29
C LEU A 49 -9.24 5.13 -14.34
N ASN A 50 -8.28 5.93 -14.81
CA ASN A 50 -8.44 7.38 -14.99
C ASN A 50 -8.97 7.78 -16.37
N GLN A 51 -9.35 6.81 -17.22
CA GLN A 51 -9.79 7.03 -18.60
C GLN A 51 -8.81 7.87 -19.46
N ILE A 52 -7.52 7.84 -19.12
CA ILE A 52 -6.44 8.42 -19.93
C ILE A 52 -6.16 7.51 -21.14
N THR A 53 -6.30 6.21 -20.94
CA THR A 53 -6.13 5.17 -21.95
C THR A 53 -7.34 4.25 -21.90
N LEU A 54 -7.85 3.82 -23.07
CA LEU A 54 -8.94 2.84 -23.13
C LEU A 54 -8.35 1.42 -23.18
N PRO A 55 -8.98 0.43 -22.55
CA PRO A 55 -8.63 -0.96 -22.72
C PRO A 55 -8.95 -1.42 -24.16
N ASP A 56 -8.29 -2.47 -24.62
CA ASP A 56 -8.60 -3.09 -25.90
C ASP A 56 -9.78 -4.06 -25.75
N ASN A 57 -9.86 -4.74 -24.58
CA ASN A 57 -10.97 -5.59 -24.17
C ASN A 57 -11.26 -5.43 -22.68
N GLY A 58 -12.45 -5.86 -22.26
CA GLY A 58 -12.91 -5.81 -20.89
C GLY A 58 -13.60 -4.51 -20.53
N GLN A 59 -13.98 -4.37 -19.26
CA GLN A 59 -14.68 -3.19 -18.75
C GLN A 59 -14.33 -2.93 -17.28
N ILE A 60 -14.57 -1.70 -16.86
CA ILE A 60 -14.49 -1.29 -15.45
C ILE A 60 -15.86 -0.84 -15.00
N LEU A 61 -16.32 -1.37 -13.88
CA LEU A 61 -17.53 -0.92 -13.22
C LEU A 61 -17.17 -0.05 -12.01
N PHE A 62 -17.83 1.10 -11.90
CA PHE A 62 -17.74 2.03 -10.79
C PHE A 62 -19.09 2.05 -10.07
N ASN A 63 -19.15 1.64 -8.80
CA ASN A 63 -20.44 1.45 -8.10
C ASN A 63 -21.47 0.63 -8.86
N GLY A 64 -21.03 -0.44 -9.53
CA GLY A 64 -21.90 -1.34 -10.31
C GLY A 64 -22.27 -0.85 -11.71
N ASN A 65 -21.92 0.36 -12.11
CA ASN A 65 -22.17 0.92 -13.44
C ASN A 65 -20.88 1.01 -14.26
N PRO A 66 -20.93 0.93 -15.60
CA PRO A 66 -19.75 1.17 -16.42
C PRO A 66 -19.10 2.52 -16.07
N LEU A 67 -17.79 2.53 -15.95
CA LEU A 67 -17.02 3.73 -15.65
C LEU A 67 -17.14 4.74 -16.81
N HIS A 68 -17.66 5.93 -16.54
CA HIS A 68 -17.82 7.00 -17.50
C HIS A 68 -16.90 8.18 -17.21
N ARG A 69 -16.65 8.99 -18.25
CA ARG A 69 -15.75 10.16 -18.15
C ARG A 69 -16.17 11.16 -17.06
N LYS A 70 -17.46 11.31 -16.79
CA LYS A 70 -17.96 12.16 -15.71
C LYS A 70 -17.59 11.66 -14.31
N ASP A 71 -17.35 10.37 -14.15
CA ASP A 71 -16.99 9.78 -12.85
C ASP A 71 -15.57 10.20 -12.42
N ILE A 72 -14.72 10.65 -13.39
CA ILE A 72 -13.36 11.16 -13.13
C ILE A 72 -13.37 12.41 -12.24
N GLU A 73 -14.48 13.16 -12.19
CA GLU A 73 -14.63 14.28 -11.27
C GLU A 73 -14.55 13.81 -9.80
N ASN A 74 -15.04 12.59 -9.52
CA ASN A 74 -15.02 11.95 -8.20
C ASN A 74 -13.78 11.09 -7.94
N ILE A 75 -12.80 11.13 -8.85
CA ILE A 75 -11.53 10.42 -8.72
C ILE A 75 -10.40 11.40 -8.46
N GLY A 76 -9.64 11.18 -7.40
CA GLY A 76 -8.38 11.86 -7.15
C GLY A 76 -7.22 11.00 -7.65
N TYR A 77 -6.39 11.54 -8.55
CA TYR A 77 -5.23 10.84 -9.08
C TYR A 77 -3.94 11.58 -8.78
N LEU A 78 -3.04 10.91 -8.06
CA LEU A 78 -1.67 11.36 -7.81
C LEU A 78 -0.74 10.51 -8.71
N PRO A 79 -0.25 11.05 -9.82
CA PRO A 79 0.69 10.34 -10.68
C PRO A 79 2.10 10.31 -10.08
N GLU A 80 2.90 9.31 -10.47
CA GLU A 80 4.32 9.20 -10.13
C GLU A 80 5.11 10.42 -10.64
N GLU A 81 4.86 10.83 -11.89
CA GLU A 81 5.45 12.04 -12.44
C GLU A 81 4.68 13.29 -11.99
N ARG A 82 5.41 14.33 -11.62
CA ARG A 82 4.82 15.55 -11.09
C ARG A 82 4.19 16.38 -12.20
N GLY A 83 2.85 16.47 -12.20
CA GLY A 83 2.05 17.25 -13.15
C GLY A 83 1.92 18.73 -12.79
N LEU A 84 2.80 19.28 -11.95
CA LEU A 84 2.73 20.68 -11.52
C LEU A 84 3.39 21.61 -12.54
N TYR A 85 2.75 22.77 -12.80
CA TYR A 85 3.28 23.83 -13.67
C TYR A 85 4.39 24.63 -12.97
N LYS A 86 5.63 24.43 -13.40
CA LYS A 86 6.83 24.92 -12.71
C LYS A 86 6.84 26.43 -12.48
N LYS A 87 6.33 27.24 -13.42
CA LYS A 87 6.36 28.71 -13.36
C LYS A 87 5.20 29.34 -12.59
N MET A 88 4.16 28.57 -12.26
CA MET A 88 3.03 29.08 -11.47
C MET A 88 3.39 29.15 -9.99
N LYS A 89 2.75 30.06 -9.27
CA LYS A 89 2.81 30.06 -7.79
C LYS A 89 1.99 28.91 -7.23
N VAL A 90 2.43 28.38 -6.11
CA VAL A 90 1.82 27.21 -5.46
C VAL A 90 0.34 27.42 -5.16
N GLY A 91 -0.02 28.55 -4.53
CA GLY A 91 -1.41 28.87 -4.21
C GLY A 91 -2.28 29.05 -5.46
N GLU A 92 -1.79 29.79 -6.48
CA GLU A 92 -2.50 29.98 -7.74
C GLU A 92 -2.78 28.65 -8.45
N GLN A 93 -1.77 27.77 -8.53
CA GLN A 93 -1.93 26.45 -9.15
C GLN A 93 -2.88 25.57 -8.36
N ALA A 94 -2.77 25.56 -7.03
CA ALA A 94 -3.63 24.75 -6.19
C ALA A 94 -5.11 25.16 -6.32
N ILE A 95 -5.40 26.46 -6.35
CA ILE A 95 -6.74 26.98 -6.63
C ILE A 95 -7.20 26.56 -8.03
N TYR A 96 -6.34 26.76 -9.04
CA TYR A 96 -6.67 26.39 -10.43
C TYR A 96 -7.06 24.89 -10.55
N LEU A 97 -6.24 23.98 -9.98
CA LEU A 97 -6.51 22.55 -10.01
C LEU A 97 -7.77 22.16 -9.22
N ALA A 98 -8.02 22.80 -8.08
CA ALA A 98 -9.23 22.60 -7.29
C ALA A 98 -10.49 23.04 -8.06
N ARG A 99 -10.42 24.16 -8.80
CA ARG A 99 -11.52 24.63 -9.65
C ARG A 99 -11.79 23.72 -10.84
N LEU A 100 -10.77 23.11 -11.43
CA LEU A 100 -10.94 22.09 -12.47
C LEU A 100 -11.70 20.85 -11.97
N LYS A 101 -11.66 20.59 -10.66
CA LYS A 101 -12.43 19.55 -9.98
C LYS A 101 -13.80 20.05 -9.46
N GLY A 102 -14.29 21.18 -9.94
CA GLY A 102 -15.64 21.68 -9.67
C GLY A 102 -15.78 22.53 -8.40
N LEU A 103 -14.70 22.78 -7.63
CA LEU A 103 -14.79 23.63 -6.45
C LEU A 103 -14.92 25.11 -6.84
N SER A 104 -15.78 25.86 -6.11
CA SER A 104 -15.74 27.31 -6.18
C SER A 104 -14.42 27.85 -5.62
N GLU A 105 -13.98 29.02 -6.07
CA GLU A 105 -12.73 29.64 -5.61
C GLU A 105 -12.72 29.82 -4.09
N LYS A 106 -13.84 30.28 -3.51
CA LYS A 106 -13.98 30.47 -2.06
C LYS A 106 -13.73 29.16 -1.29
N VAL A 107 -14.38 28.07 -1.69
CA VAL A 107 -14.23 26.75 -1.05
C VAL A 107 -12.81 26.22 -1.27
N ALA A 108 -12.25 26.40 -2.47
CA ALA A 108 -10.88 25.97 -2.76
C ALA A 108 -9.87 26.67 -1.85
N VAL A 109 -9.96 27.99 -1.69
CA VAL A 109 -9.06 28.76 -0.82
C VAL A 109 -9.21 28.33 0.65
N GLU A 110 -10.44 28.17 1.15
CA GLU A 110 -10.70 27.73 2.52
C GLU A 110 -10.07 26.35 2.81
N ARG A 111 -10.32 25.38 1.94
CA ARG A 111 -9.76 24.02 2.07
C ARG A 111 -8.23 24.02 1.91
N LEU A 112 -7.68 24.82 1.01
CA LEU A 112 -6.23 24.95 0.84
C LEU A 112 -5.57 25.53 2.08
N HIS A 113 -6.15 26.54 2.72
CA HIS A 113 -5.63 27.08 3.98
C HIS A 113 -5.57 26.02 5.06
N TYR A 114 -6.63 25.21 5.23
CA TYR A 114 -6.65 24.10 6.16
C TYR A 114 -5.52 23.10 5.87
N TRP A 115 -5.39 22.62 4.62
CA TRP A 115 -4.39 21.65 4.24
C TRP A 115 -2.96 22.18 4.33
N PHE A 116 -2.75 23.44 3.94
CA PHE A 116 -1.43 24.07 4.03
C PHE A 116 -0.99 24.23 5.49
N GLN A 117 -1.93 24.56 6.38
CA GLN A 117 -1.65 24.61 7.81
C GLN A 117 -1.32 23.20 8.36
N LYS A 118 -2.11 22.21 7.99
CA LYS A 118 -1.91 20.81 8.43
C LYS A 118 -0.56 20.23 8.01
N PHE A 119 -0.08 20.58 6.83
CA PHE A 119 1.20 20.14 6.28
C PHE A 119 2.38 21.07 6.61
N ASP A 120 2.13 22.17 7.33
CA ASP A 120 3.12 23.21 7.68
C ASP A 120 3.81 23.81 6.44
N ILE A 121 3.01 24.21 5.45
CA ILE A 121 3.48 24.73 4.16
C ILE A 121 2.85 26.07 3.77
N GLN A 122 2.27 26.82 4.73
CA GLN A 122 1.62 28.11 4.47
C GLN A 122 2.57 29.10 3.79
N SER A 123 3.85 29.08 4.19
CA SER A 123 4.89 29.97 3.64
C SER A 123 5.19 29.73 2.17
N TRP A 124 4.71 28.60 1.58
CA TRP A 124 4.96 28.30 0.17
C TRP A 124 3.92 28.91 -0.77
N TRP A 125 2.85 29.49 -0.26
CA TRP A 125 1.72 30.00 -1.04
C TRP A 125 2.13 30.89 -2.23
N ASN A 126 3.05 31.81 -2.00
CA ASN A 126 3.53 32.74 -3.02
C ASN A 126 4.82 32.31 -3.74
N ARG A 127 5.39 31.15 -3.38
CA ARG A 127 6.58 30.60 -4.06
C ARG A 127 6.19 29.99 -5.39
N ARG A 128 7.11 30.02 -6.35
CA ARG A 128 6.94 29.26 -7.60
C ARG A 128 7.20 27.78 -7.34
N VAL A 129 6.50 26.91 -8.10
CA VAL A 129 6.67 25.45 -7.98
C VAL A 129 8.12 25.01 -8.26
N GLU A 130 8.82 25.68 -9.17
CA GLU A 130 10.22 25.38 -9.48
C GLU A 130 11.21 25.66 -8.32
N GLU A 131 10.82 26.48 -7.34
CA GLU A 131 11.60 26.78 -6.15
C GLU A 131 11.45 25.72 -5.05
N LEU A 132 10.54 24.77 -5.24
CA LEU A 132 10.27 23.69 -4.30
C LEU A 132 11.16 22.47 -4.57
N SER A 133 11.65 21.85 -3.49
CA SER A 133 12.28 20.53 -3.58
C SER A 133 11.29 19.47 -4.08
N LYS A 134 11.80 18.32 -4.50
CA LYS A 134 10.97 17.20 -4.94
C LYS A 134 9.92 16.79 -3.91
N GLY A 135 10.29 16.60 -2.64
CA GLY A 135 9.36 16.26 -1.57
C GLY A 135 8.34 17.39 -1.29
N MET A 136 8.74 18.66 -1.39
CA MET A 136 7.83 19.78 -1.27
C MET A 136 6.76 19.78 -2.38
N GLN A 137 7.16 19.54 -3.64
CA GLN A 137 6.23 19.43 -4.76
C GLN A 137 5.25 18.26 -4.56
N GLN A 138 5.72 17.14 -4.00
CA GLN A 138 4.88 15.98 -3.71
C GLN A 138 3.80 16.29 -2.68
N LYS A 139 4.11 17.06 -1.61
CA LYS A 139 3.11 17.53 -0.65
C LYS A 139 2.02 18.36 -1.32
N VAL A 140 2.41 19.31 -2.15
CA VAL A 140 1.44 20.14 -2.90
C VAL A 140 0.58 19.28 -3.82
N GLN A 141 1.20 18.35 -4.54
CA GLN A 141 0.50 17.46 -5.46
C GLN A 141 -0.49 16.54 -4.72
N PHE A 142 -0.12 16.01 -3.56
CA PHE A 142 -1.03 15.25 -2.71
C PHE A 142 -2.24 16.08 -2.29
N ILE A 143 -2.02 17.33 -1.79
CA ILE A 143 -3.11 18.20 -1.36
C ILE A 143 -4.08 18.49 -2.52
N VAL A 144 -3.60 18.84 -3.70
CA VAL A 144 -4.48 19.13 -4.85
C VAL A 144 -5.20 17.88 -5.37
N THR A 145 -4.67 16.69 -5.10
CA THR A 145 -5.32 15.42 -5.44
C THR A 145 -6.53 15.15 -4.56
N ILE A 146 -6.48 15.51 -3.28
CA ILE A 146 -7.52 15.17 -2.29
C ILE A 146 -8.50 16.30 -1.99
N ILE A 147 -8.22 17.55 -2.43
CA ILE A 147 -8.91 18.75 -2.00
C ILE A 147 -10.40 18.79 -2.33
N HIS A 148 -10.80 18.11 -3.39
CA HIS A 148 -12.20 17.99 -3.81
C HIS A 148 -12.97 16.85 -3.11
N GLU A 149 -12.31 16.16 -2.16
CA GLU A 149 -12.89 15.07 -1.34
C GLU A 149 -13.46 13.93 -2.20
N PRO A 150 -12.66 13.33 -3.10
CA PRO A 150 -13.14 12.29 -3.98
C PRO A 150 -13.46 11.00 -3.23
N ASP A 151 -14.45 10.24 -3.72
CA ASP A 151 -14.79 8.91 -3.20
C ASP A 151 -13.72 7.86 -3.51
N PHE A 152 -12.98 8.05 -4.61
CA PHE A 152 -11.92 7.16 -5.05
C PHE A 152 -10.59 7.90 -5.24
N LEU A 153 -9.54 7.36 -4.62
CA LEU A 153 -8.20 7.91 -4.68
C LEU A 153 -7.24 6.89 -5.31
N ILE A 154 -6.47 7.35 -6.26
CA ILE A 154 -5.45 6.57 -6.95
C ILE A 154 -4.10 7.25 -6.69
N PHE A 155 -3.21 6.55 -5.99
CA PHE A 155 -1.87 7.03 -5.68
C PHE A 155 -0.82 6.15 -6.37
N ASP A 156 -0.10 6.72 -7.33
CA ASP A 156 0.97 6.04 -8.05
C ASP A 156 2.32 6.44 -7.44
N GLU A 157 2.98 5.50 -6.76
CA GLU A 157 4.23 5.68 -6.01
C GLU A 157 4.23 6.91 -5.06
N PRO A 158 3.23 7.06 -4.17
CA PRO A 158 3.04 8.30 -3.41
C PRO A 158 4.18 8.63 -2.45
N PHE A 159 4.97 7.64 -2.05
CA PHE A 159 6.06 7.81 -1.08
C PHE A 159 7.42 8.09 -1.75
N SER A 160 7.48 8.05 -3.08
CA SER A 160 8.71 8.26 -3.84
C SER A 160 9.26 9.67 -3.62
N GLY A 161 10.53 9.76 -3.20
CA GLY A 161 11.22 11.04 -2.99
C GLY A 161 10.93 11.74 -1.66
N PHE A 162 10.20 11.09 -0.75
CA PHE A 162 10.06 11.54 0.63
C PHE A 162 11.13 10.93 1.54
N ASP A 163 11.51 11.69 2.56
CA ASP A 163 12.20 11.15 3.74
C ASP A 163 11.22 10.36 4.63
N PRO A 164 11.71 9.58 5.61
CA PRO A 164 10.85 8.77 6.47
C PRO A 164 9.78 9.55 7.23
N ILE A 165 10.08 10.79 7.67
CA ILE A 165 9.14 11.62 8.45
C ILE A 165 7.97 12.03 7.56
N ASN A 166 8.25 12.53 6.36
CA ASN A 166 7.22 12.95 5.41
C ASN A 166 6.43 11.75 4.86
N SER A 167 7.08 10.60 4.67
CA SER A 167 6.39 9.36 4.31
C SER A 167 5.40 8.92 5.37
N ASN A 168 5.77 8.98 6.65
CA ASN A 168 4.87 8.64 7.77
C ASN A 168 3.70 9.62 7.87
N LEU A 169 3.94 10.92 7.70
CA LEU A 169 2.86 11.91 7.63
C LEU A 169 1.85 11.55 6.53
N LEU A 170 2.33 11.23 5.34
CA LEU A 170 1.47 10.89 4.22
C LEU A 170 0.67 9.59 4.46
N LYS A 171 1.32 8.57 5.05
CA LYS A 171 0.62 7.32 5.45
C LYS A 171 -0.51 7.59 6.44
N GLN A 172 -0.28 8.44 7.44
CA GLN A 172 -1.31 8.83 8.41
C GLN A 172 -2.48 9.54 7.72
N GLU A 173 -2.21 10.47 6.78
CA GLU A 173 -3.27 11.14 6.03
C GLU A 173 -4.07 10.19 5.14
N ILE A 174 -3.42 9.22 4.50
CA ILE A 174 -4.09 8.17 3.73
C ILE A 174 -5.05 7.36 4.63
N LEU A 175 -4.61 6.97 5.82
CA LEU A 175 -5.45 6.26 6.78
C LEU A 175 -6.60 7.13 7.32
N GLU A 176 -6.39 8.44 7.49
CA GLU A 176 -7.48 9.37 7.86
C GLU A 176 -8.51 9.54 6.73
N LEU A 177 -8.07 9.60 5.47
CA LEU A 177 -8.97 9.63 4.31
C LEU A 177 -9.80 8.34 4.22
N LYS A 178 -9.17 7.17 4.46
CA LYS A 178 -9.87 5.88 4.57
C LYS A 178 -10.92 5.90 5.67
N LYS A 179 -10.59 6.38 6.88
CA LYS A 179 -11.55 6.50 8.00
C LYS A 179 -12.74 7.39 7.65
N LYS A 180 -12.56 8.39 6.79
CA LYS A 180 -13.64 9.25 6.27
C LYS A 180 -14.46 8.57 5.17
N GLY A 181 -14.13 7.35 4.77
CA GLY A 181 -14.87 6.55 3.81
C GLY A 181 -14.30 6.54 2.39
N ALA A 182 -13.16 7.18 2.15
CA ALA A 182 -12.52 7.11 0.84
C ALA A 182 -12.06 5.69 0.51
N THR A 183 -12.24 5.27 -0.73
CA THR A 183 -11.69 4.04 -1.29
C THR A 183 -10.37 4.38 -1.97
N ILE A 184 -9.32 3.61 -1.72
CA ILE A 184 -7.97 4.01 -2.12
C ILE A 184 -7.26 2.84 -2.82
N ILE A 185 -6.62 3.10 -3.94
CA ILE A 185 -5.63 2.21 -4.55
C ILE A 185 -4.25 2.87 -4.52
N ILE A 186 -3.25 2.11 -4.13
CA ILE A 186 -1.86 2.57 -4.04
C ILE A 186 -0.98 1.65 -4.85
N SER A 187 -0.38 2.17 -5.92
CA SER A 187 0.69 1.49 -6.63
C SER A 187 2.01 1.76 -5.91
N THR A 188 2.71 0.71 -5.52
CA THR A 188 4.04 0.86 -4.92
C THR A 188 4.85 -0.43 -5.00
N HIS A 189 6.17 -0.28 -4.97
CA HIS A 189 7.14 -1.37 -4.81
C HIS A 189 7.70 -1.45 -3.37
N ASN A 190 7.28 -0.54 -2.47
CA ASN A 190 7.70 -0.54 -1.07
C ASN A 190 6.79 -1.44 -0.23
N MET A 191 7.20 -2.70 -0.06
CA MET A 191 6.42 -3.73 0.64
C MET A 191 6.19 -3.40 2.12
N ALA A 192 7.10 -2.70 2.79
CA ALA A 192 6.90 -2.27 4.17
C ALA A 192 5.72 -1.29 4.29
N SER A 193 5.61 -0.33 3.37
CA SER A 193 4.47 0.59 3.33
C SER A 193 3.15 -0.12 3.04
N VAL A 194 3.16 -1.18 2.20
CA VAL A 194 1.98 -2.01 1.95
C VAL A 194 1.49 -2.65 3.24
N GLU A 195 2.39 -3.25 4.02
CA GLU A 195 2.04 -3.90 5.28
C GLU A 195 1.46 -2.94 6.33
N GLU A 196 1.87 -1.68 6.30
CA GLU A 196 1.42 -0.67 7.26
C GLU A 196 0.03 -0.10 6.96
N ILE A 197 -0.36 -0.01 5.67
CA ILE A 197 -1.54 0.79 5.30
C ILE A 197 -2.58 0.06 4.45
N CYS A 198 -2.23 -1.07 3.78
CA CYS A 198 -3.15 -1.77 2.89
C CYS A 198 -3.99 -2.82 3.63
N ASP A 199 -5.27 -2.92 3.26
CA ASP A 199 -6.17 -3.98 3.69
C ASP A 199 -6.14 -5.17 2.73
N ASP A 200 -6.17 -4.83 1.44
CA ASP A 200 -6.18 -5.78 0.33
C ASP A 200 -4.97 -5.54 -0.55
N ILE A 201 -4.53 -6.56 -1.26
CA ILE A 201 -3.48 -6.45 -2.27
C ILE A 201 -3.88 -7.12 -3.57
N VAL A 202 -3.34 -6.59 -4.67
CA VAL A 202 -3.36 -7.18 -6.01
C VAL A 202 -1.94 -7.16 -6.54
N LEU A 203 -1.39 -8.32 -6.88
CA LEU A 203 -0.07 -8.46 -7.48
C LEU A 203 -0.21 -8.71 -8.98
N ILE A 204 0.39 -7.84 -9.77
CA ILE A 204 0.49 -7.98 -11.23
C ILE A 204 1.95 -8.27 -11.59
N ASP A 205 2.13 -9.29 -12.40
CA ASP A 205 3.42 -9.60 -13.00
C ASP A 205 3.24 -10.11 -14.44
N HIS A 206 4.18 -9.75 -15.34
CA HIS A 206 4.11 -10.10 -16.75
C HIS A 206 2.71 -9.88 -17.37
N ALA A 207 2.14 -8.69 -17.14
CA ALA A 207 0.82 -8.27 -17.60
C ALA A 207 -0.39 -9.03 -16.99
N LYS A 208 -0.19 -9.98 -16.09
CA LYS A 208 -1.23 -10.83 -15.49
C LYS A 208 -1.39 -10.58 -14.00
N LYS A 209 -2.61 -10.77 -13.50
CA LYS A 209 -2.84 -10.84 -12.06
C LYS A 209 -2.37 -12.20 -11.52
N ILE A 210 -1.42 -12.17 -10.59
CA ILE A 210 -0.82 -13.36 -9.97
C ILE A 210 -1.47 -13.67 -8.62
N LEU A 211 -1.77 -12.63 -7.82
CA LEU A 211 -2.28 -12.77 -6.46
C LEU A 211 -3.28 -11.66 -6.16
N GLU A 212 -4.33 -11.99 -5.40
CA GLU A 212 -5.34 -11.04 -4.93
C GLU A 212 -5.91 -11.52 -3.60
N GLY A 213 -6.21 -10.61 -2.69
CA GLY A 213 -6.93 -10.88 -1.46
C GLY A 213 -6.58 -9.94 -0.32
N LYS A 214 -7.16 -10.21 0.85
CA LYS A 214 -6.81 -9.49 2.07
C LYS A 214 -5.36 -9.76 2.44
N LEU A 215 -4.66 -8.72 2.80
CA LEU A 215 -3.24 -8.79 3.19
C LEU A 215 -3.01 -9.85 4.27
N PHE A 216 -3.85 -9.86 5.32
CA PHE A 216 -3.76 -10.83 6.40
C PHE A 216 -3.94 -12.27 5.91
N ASP A 217 -4.96 -12.53 5.09
CA ASP A 217 -5.27 -13.87 4.59
C ASP A 217 -4.15 -14.41 3.69
N ILE A 218 -3.57 -13.52 2.88
CA ILE A 218 -2.41 -13.86 2.05
C ILE A 218 -1.22 -14.24 2.92
N LYS A 219 -0.86 -13.43 3.92
CA LYS A 219 0.23 -13.75 4.86
C LYS A 219 -0.01 -15.07 5.58
N GLN A 220 -1.25 -15.38 5.96
CA GLN A 220 -1.63 -16.67 6.55
C GLN A 220 -1.46 -17.84 5.58
N LYS A 221 -1.81 -17.66 4.29
CA LYS A 221 -1.65 -18.70 3.26
C LYS A 221 -0.17 -19.07 3.03
N PHE A 222 0.72 -18.10 3.14
CA PHE A 222 2.17 -18.28 2.93
C PHE A 222 2.95 -18.51 4.23
N LYS A 223 2.27 -18.74 5.36
CA LYS A 223 2.95 -18.95 6.63
C LYS A 223 3.86 -20.18 6.61
N LYS A 224 5.01 -20.06 7.26
CA LYS A 224 6.06 -21.10 7.30
C LYS A 224 6.10 -21.83 8.65
N HIS A 225 5.07 -21.68 9.48
CA HIS A 225 4.98 -22.23 10.84
C HIS A 225 6.24 -21.91 11.69
N LEU A 226 6.69 -20.67 11.59
CA LEU A 226 7.80 -20.15 12.37
C LEU A 226 7.26 -19.40 13.59
N PHE A 227 7.88 -19.66 14.73
CA PHE A 227 7.55 -19.01 16.00
C PHE A 227 8.79 -18.41 16.61
N TYR A 228 8.68 -17.19 17.08
CA TYR A 228 9.69 -16.55 17.90
C TYR A 228 9.32 -16.69 19.36
N ILE A 229 10.25 -17.22 20.16
CA ILE A 229 10.11 -17.29 21.61
C ILE A 229 11.33 -16.67 22.28
N GLU A 230 11.10 -15.84 23.29
CA GLU A 230 12.12 -15.28 24.14
C GLU A 230 12.01 -15.92 25.52
N LEU A 231 13.09 -16.51 25.99
CA LEU A 231 13.20 -17.23 27.25
C LEU A 231 14.19 -16.52 28.16
N ALA A 232 13.87 -16.37 29.44
CA ALA A 232 14.77 -15.79 30.43
C ALA A 232 16.04 -16.61 30.62
N ASP A 233 15.86 -17.95 30.71
CA ASP A 233 16.93 -18.91 30.84
C ASP A 233 16.78 -20.00 29.76
N PHE A 234 17.87 -20.34 29.13
CA PHE A 234 17.94 -21.42 28.19
C PHE A 234 19.31 -22.08 28.28
N ASN A 235 19.36 -23.32 28.69
CA ASN A 235 20.56 -24.09 28.86
C ASN A 235 20.62 -25.27 27.86
N GLN A 236 21.77 -25.96 27.85
CA GLN A 236 21.99 -27.09 26.96
C GLN A 236 21.03 -28.25 27.23
N ASP A 237 20.60 -28.46 28.49
CA ASP A 237 19.67 -29.52 28.85
C ASP A 237 18.29 -29.32 28.21
N ILE A 238 17.82 -28.05 28.09
CA ILE A 238 16.55 -27.73 27.45
C ILE A 238 16.63 -28.04 25.94
N GLU A 239 17.75 -27.70 25.32
CA GLU A 239 17.98 -27.96 23.89
C GLU A 239 18.07 -29.45 23.57
N GLU A 240 18.81 -30.23 24.40
CA GLU A 240 19.00 -31.66 24.21
C GLU A 240 17.70 -32.48 24.43
N LYS A 241 16.82 -32.01 25.31
CA LYS A 241 15.54 -32.67 25.59
C LYS A 241 14.40 -32.19 24.68
N MET A 242 14.68 -31.24 23.79
CA MET A 242 13.66 -30.68 22.90
C MET A 242 13.19 -31.74 21.90
N PRO A 243 11.86 -31.82 21.66
CA PRO A 243 11.32 -32.70 20.63
C PRO A 243 11.99 -32.44 19.27
N PRO A 244 12.35 -33.49 18.52
CA PRO A 244 13.04 -33.36 17.25
C PRO A 244 12.20 -32.60 16.17
N GLU A 245 10.88 -32.51 16.38
CA GLU A 245 9.94 -31.74 15.54
C GLU A 245 10.11 -30.22 15.69
N PHE A 246 10.73 -29.76 16.79
CA PHE A 246 10.98 -28.34 17.03
C PHE A 246 12.35 -27.95 16.46
N ILE A 247 12.38 -27.45 15.24
CA ILE A 247 13.61 -27.12 14.54
C ILE A 247 13.99 -25.68 14.84
N ILE A 248 15.09 -25.49 15.56
CA ILE A 248 15.67 -24.14 15.77
C ILE A 248 16.26 -23.66 14.44
N THR A 249 15.67 -22.60 13.89
CA THR A 249 16.14 -21.97 12.65
C THR A 249 17.04 -20.76 12.93
N LYS A 250 16.86 -20.14 14.08
CA LYS A 250 17.70 -18.99 14.51
C LYS A 250 17.80 -18.94 16.03
N LYS A 251 18.99 -18.58 16.54
CA LYS A 251 19.29 -18.44 17.97
C LYS A 251 20.02 -17.11 18.20
N ASN A 252 19.46 -16.25 19.02
CA ASN A 252 19.99 -14.93 19.32
C ASN A 252 20.23 -14.82 20.83
N LYS A 253 21.43 -14.45 21.24
CA LYS A 253 21.70 -14.10 22.64
C LYS A 253 21.15 -12.70 22.92
N LEU A 254 20.38 -12.56 23.98
CA LEU A 254 19.79 -11.31 24.43
C LEU A 254 20.48 -10.83 25.72
N PRO A 255 20.32 -9.54 26.10
CA PRO A 255 20.87 -9.04 27.38
C PRO A 255 20.36 -9.80 28.61
N LYS A 256 19.10 -10.28 28.54
CA LYS A 256 18.49 -11.13 29.57
C LYS A 256 17.82 -12.31 28.85
N GLY A 257 18.54 -13.45 28.75
CA GLY A 257 18.01 -14.66 28.18
C GLY A 257 18.38 -14.91 26.72
N ILE A 258 17.52 -15.57 25.99
CA ILE A 258 17.74 -16.03 24.62
C ILE A 258 16.47 -15.90 23.78
N GLY A 259 16.63 -15.46 22.53
CA GLY A 259 15.58 -15.50 21.53
C GLY A 259 15.79 -16.65 20.56
N LEU A 260 14.79 -17.51 20.43
CA LEU A 260 14.79 -18.64 19.51
C LEU A 260 13.74 -18.42 18.42
N THR A 261 14.08 -18.73 17.18
CA THR A 261 13.11 -18.91 16.12
C THR A 261 13.01 -20.40 15.81
N LEU A 262 11.82 -20.94 15.98
CA LEU A 262 11.57 -22.37 15.79
C LEU A 262 10.58 -22.59 14.67
N ARG A 263 10.80 -23.64 13.89
CA ARG A 263 9.82 -24.20 12.96
C ARG A 263 9.21 -25.42 13.57
N ILE A 264 7.86 -25.52 13.47
CA ILE A 264 7.10 -26.71 13.85
C ILE A 264 6.37 -27.29 12.63
N PRO A 265 6.03 -28.58 12.63
CA PRO A 265 5.18 -29.19 11.60
C PRO A 265 3.84 -28.49 11.44
N VAL A 266 3.25 -28.55 10.23
CA VAL A 266 1.98 -27.89 9.88
C VAL A 266 0.82 -28.40 10.74
N GLU A 267 0.86 -29.68 11.11
CA GLU A 267 -0.19 -30.36 11.90
C GLU A 267 -0.12 -30.01 13.39
N MET A 268 1.01 -29.48 13.85
CA MET A 268 1.26 -29.16 15.25
C MET A 268 0.70 -27.78 15.62
N LYS A 269 0.09 -27.69 16.79
CA LYS A 269 -0.42 -26.41 17.29
C LYS A 269 0.65 -25.63 18.05
N ALA A 270 0.60 -24.31 17.97
CA ALA A 270 1.47 -23.40 18.74
C ALA A 270 1.45 -23.69 20.24
N ASN A 271 0.32 -24.18 20.79
CA ASN A 271 0.19 -24.55 22.20
C ASN A 271 1.12 -25.70 22.62
N GLU A 272 1.48 -26.61 21.74
CA GLU A 272 2.40 -27.71 22.04
C GLU A 272 3.83 -27.17 22.25
N LEU A 273 4.23 -26.19 21.42
CA LEU A 273 5.48 -25.47 21.59
C LEU A 273 5.51 -24.69 22.92
N LEU A 274 4.44 -23.95 23.22
CA LEU A 274 4.30 -23.23 24.50
C LEU A 274 4.34 -24.19 25.69
N HIS A 275 3.65 -25.34 25.61
CA HIS A 275 3.59 -26.32 26.70
C HIS A 275 4.94 -26.91 27.04
N TYR A 276 5.80 -27.08 26.02
CA TYR A 276 7.17 -27.53 26.25
C TYR A 276 7.98 -26.51 27.03
N PHE A 277 7.93 -25.22 26.64
CA PHE A 277 8.80 -24.22 27.23
C PHE A 277 8.29 -23.68 28.58
N ILE A 278 6.97 -23.64 28.83
CA ILE A 278 6.39 -23.07 30.08
C ILE A 278 6.88 -23.79 31.35
N ASN A 279 7.25 -25.06 31.23
CA ASN A 279 7.77 -25.86 32.33
C ASN A 279 9.31 -25.86 32.41
N GLN A 280 10.00 -25.24 31.43
CA GLN A 280 11.45 -25.27 31.33
C GLN A 280 12.09 -23.92 31.65
N SER A 281 11.42 -22.82 31.31
CA SER A 281 11.93 -21.45 31.46
C SER A 281 10.78 -20.44 31.50
N GLU A 282 11.03 -19.25 32.06
CA GLU A 282 10.13 -18.13 31.97
C GLU A 282 10.07 -17.62 30.52
N ILE A 283 8.85 -17.58 29.94
CA ILE A 283 8.59 -17.08 28.59
C ILE A 283 8.36 -15.57 28.66
N ILE A 284 9.25 -14.77 28.05
CA ILE A 284 9.14 -13.32 27.99
C ILE A 284 8.29 -12.90 26.81
N THR A 285 8.47 -13.53 25.65
CA THR A 285 7.75 -13.22 24.41
C THR A 285 7.44 -14.50 23.65
N PHE A 286 6.26 -14.54 23.02
CA PHE A 286 5.90 -15.58 22.08
C PHE A 286 5.07 -15.00 20.94
N ASN A 287 5.56 -15.19 19.69
CA ASN A 287 4.90 -14.68 18.49
C ASN A 287 5.00 -15.69 17.34
N GLU A 288 3.90 -15.88 16.58
CA GLU A 288 3.98 -16.49 15.26
C GLU A 288 4.61 -15.49 14.27
N ILE A 289 5.62 -15.94 13.55
CA ILE A 289 6.28 -15.14 12.51
C ILE A 289 5.56 -15.41 11.18
N LEU A 290 4.78 -14.45 10.72
CA LEU A 290 4.24 -14.46 9.38
C LEU A 290 5.28 -13.94 8.38
N PRO A 291 5.30 -14.44 7.14
CA PRO A 291 6.17 -13.92 6.11
C PRO A 291 5.87 -12.44 5.84
N SER A 292 6.90 -11.68 5.52
CA SER A 292 6.75 -10.31 5.03
C SER A 292 6.18 -10.32 3.61
N MET A 293 5.55 -9.21 3.21
CA MET A 293 5.11 -9.05 1.82
C MET A 293 6.27 -9.12 0.83
N ASN A 294 7.47 -8.72 1.25
CA ASN A 294 8.67 -8.84 0.41
C ASN A 294 9.05 -10.30 0.15
N GLU A 295 8.97 -11.17 1.18
CA GLU A 295 9.22 -12.61 1.02
C GLU A 295 8.17 -13.26 0.12
N ILE A 296 6.87 -12.92 0.33
CA ILE A 296 5.78 -13.42 -0.51
C ILE A 296 5.94 -12.96 -1.95
N PHE A 297 6.31 -11.71 -2.17
CA PHE A 297 6.56 -11.15 -3.50
C PHE A 297 7.68 -11.90 -4.22
N ILE A 298 8.83 -12.12 -3.57
CA ILE A 298 9.96 -12.87 -4.14
C ILE A 298 9.54 -14.30 -4.47
N GLU A 299 8.83 -14.98 -3.57
CA GLU A 299 8.40 -16.37 -3.76
C GLU A 299 7.36 -16.53 -4.90
N THR A 300 6.60 -15.46 -5.20
CA THR A 300 5.51 -15.50 -6.19
C THR A 300 5.96 -15.08 -7.59
N VAL A 301 6.99 -14.21 -7.70
CA VAL A 301 7.47 -13.61 -8.96
C VAL A 301 8.70 -14.37 -9.52
N GLN A 302 9.35 -15.23 -8.75
CA GLN A 302 10.41 -16.14 -9.22
C GLN A 302 9.83 -17.36 -9.95
#